data_fbcdae9bb7d30d80f4fb8a84ebe2d5aa
#
_entry.id   fbcdae9bb7d30d80f4fb8a84ebe2d5aa
#
_cell.length_a   1.000
_cell.length_b   1.000
_cell.length_c   1.000
_cell.angle_alpha   90.00
_cell.angle_beta   90.00
_cell.angle_gamma   90.00
#
_symmetry.space_group_name_H-M   'P 1'
#
loop_
_entity.id
_entity.type
_entity.pdbx_description
1 polymer ?
#
loop_
_entity_poly.entity_id
_entity_poly.type
_entity_poly.pdbx_seq_one_letter_code
_entity_poly.pdbx_strand_id
1 'polypeptide(L)'
;QGADATDSDGSAAAGRSSNVTLTSGQSNVTIDMGFYQPAAIGDFVWNDLNANGQQDVGEAGLNGVSVTLYRPGFGPDGISGNSDDSTAVATTTTAGAGAYSFTGLRPGTYQVTFGTLAGYSRTLADQGADATDSDANAGTGSTSTFAIAAGATNNTIDAGYYQPATIGDFVWND
;
A
#
# COMPACT_ATOMS: atom_id res chain seq x y z
N GLN A 1 -12.30 14.35 -12.63
CA GLN A 1 -13.40 15.30 -12.35
C GLN A 1 -14.57 14.97 -13.26
N GLY A 2 -15.77 15.00 -12.74
CA GLY A 2 -17.01 14.67 -13.45
C GLY A 2 -17.65 15.87 -14.13
N ALA A 3 -18.98 15.83 -14.28
CA ALA A 3 -19.74 16.97 -14.76
C ALA A 3 -19.92 17.99 -13.63
N ASP A 4 -19.79 19.27 -13.94
CA ASP A 4 -19.80 20.42 -13.00
C ASP A 4 -20.95 20.43 -11.96
N ALA A 5 -22.07 19.74 -12.26
CA ALA A 5 -23.20 19.60 -11.33
C ALA A 5 -23.14 18.35 -10.42
N THR A 6 -22.07 17.52 -10.51
CA THR A 6 -22.00 16.22 -9.81
C THR A 6 -20.60 15.87 -9.33
N ASP A 7 -19.64 16.76 -9.43
CA ASP A 7 -18.28 16.58 -8.91
C ASP A 7 -17.96 17.63 -7.82
N SER A 8 -16.85 17.43 -7.11
CA SER A 8 -16.44 18.35 -6.06
C SER A 8 -15.64 19.52 -6.63
N ASP A 9 -16.11 20.74 -6.42
CA ASP A 9 -15.43 21.98 -6.76
C ASP A 9 -14.39 22.40 -5.71
N GLY A 10 -14.44 21.79 -4.55
CA GLY A 10 -13.54 22.09 -3.45
C GLY A 10 -12.16 21.47 -3.63
N SER A 11 -11.12 22.30 -3.56
CA SER A 11 -9.75 21.81 -3.44
C SER A 11 -9.56 21.06 -2.12
N ALA A 12 -9.06 19.84 -2.15
CA ALA A 12 -8.78 19.04 -0.95
C ALA A 12 -7.79 19.73 0.00
N ALA A 13 -6.86 20.54 -0.52
CA ALA A 13 -5.86 21.24 0.27
C ALA A 13 -6.39 22.56 0.84
N ALA A 14 -7.24 23.30 0.09
CA ALA A 14 -7.69 24.63 0.48
C ALA A 14 -9.10 24.64 1.10
N GLY A 15 -9.88 23.56 0.92
CA GLY A 15 -11.27 23.47 1.38
C GLY A 15 -12.21 24.50 0.76
N ARG A 16 -11.88 25.00 -0.43
CA ARG A 16 -12.65 26.02 -1.15
C ARG A 16 -12.63 25.78 -2.65
N SER A 17 -13.68 26.24 -3.34
CA SER A 17 -13.74 26.29 -4.80
C SER A 17 -12.77 27.35 -5.36
N SER A 18 -12.56 27.34 -6.66
CA SER A 18 -12.02 28.48 -7.41
C SER A 18 -12.97 29.66 -7.33
N ASN A 19 -12.51 30.85 -7.74
CA ASN A 19 -13.35 32.04 -7.77
C ASN A 19 -14.49 31.86 -8.80
N VAL A 20 -15.71 32.12 -8.37
CA VAL A 20 -16.92 32.10 -9.20
C VAL A 20 -17.40 33.54 -9.42
N THR A 21 -17.66 33.91 -10.66
CA THR A 21 -18.20 35.21 -11.02
C THR A 21 -19.65 35.06 -11.47
N LEU A 22 -20.52 35.80 -10.84
CA LEU A 22 -21.96 35.88 -11.23
C LEU A 22 -22.28 37.25 -11.79
N THR A 23 -23.08 37.28 -12.86
CA THR A 23 -23.68 38.51 -13.41
C THR A 23 -25.06 38.74 -12.82
N SER A 24 -25.61 39.90 -13.00
CA SER A 24 -26.95 40.25 -12.45
C SER A 24 -28.02 39.29 -12.97
N GLY A 25 -28.79 38.69 -12.04
CA GLY A 25 -29.84 37.69 -12.34
C GLY A 25 -29.36 36.28 -12.60
N GLN A 26 -28.05 36.03 -12.58
CA GLN A 26 -27.49 34.69 -12.75
C GLN A 26 -27.57 33.87 -11.46
N SER A 27 -27.92 32.59 -11.55
CA SER A 27 -27.83 31.60 -10.49
C SER A 27 -26.81 30.53 -10.89
N ASN A 28 -25.95 30.17 -9.95
CA ASN A 28 -25.07 28.99 -10.08
C ASN A 28 -25.43 28.01 -8.95
N VAL A 29 -25.80 26.80 -9.31
CA VAL A 29 -26.18 25.71 -8.38
C VAL A 29 -25.28 24.49 -8.54
N THR A 30 -24.07 24.68 -9.10
CA THR A 30 -23.12 23.62 -9.39
C THR A 30 -21.92 23.61 -8.44
N ILE A 31 -21.87 24.53 -7.48
CA ILE A 31 -20.76 24.60 -6.52
C ILE A 31 -21.07 23.66 -5.35
N ASP A 32 -20.38 22.54 -5.30
CA ASP A 32 -20.55 21.55 -4.25
C ASP A 32 -19.19 21.01 -3.73
N MET A 33 -19.22 20.27 -2.63
CA MET A 33 -18.02 19.72 -2.01
C MET A 33 -18.28 18.33 -1.47
N GLY A 34 -17.45 17.36 -1.93
CA GLY A 34 -17.46 16.00 -1.44
C GLY A 34 -16.42 15.77 -0.34
N PHE A 35 -16.79 15.00 0.67
CA PHE A 35 -15.91 14.53 1.73
C PHE A 35 -15.89 13.00 1.78
N TYR A 36 -14.78 12.44 2.19
CA TYR A 36 -14.64 11.01 2.47
C TYR A 36 -14.00 10.79 3.84
N GLN A 37 -14.26 9.66 4.45
CA GLN A 37 -13.53 9.22 5.64
C GLN A 37 -12.18 8.63 5.18
N PRO A 38 -11.06 9.09 5.74
CA PRO A 38 -9.76 8.53 5.42
C PRO A 38 -9.67 7.05 5.79
N ALA A 39 -8.99 6.28 4.94
CA ALA A 39 -8.70 4.87 5.14
C ALA A 39 -7.28 4.67 5.67
N ALA A 40 -6.97 3.45 6.11
CA ALA A 40 -5.64 3.04 6.53
C ALA A 40 -5.28 1.65 5.97
N ILE A 41 -4.01 1.44 5.67
CA ILE A 41 -3.43 0.15 5.27
C ILE A 41 -2.19 -0.06 6.13
N GLY A 42 -2.02 -1.26 6.65
CA GLY A 42 -0.83 -1.64 7.37
C GLY A 42 -0.97 -3.05 7.90
N ASP A 43 0.11 -3.62 8.32
CA ASP A 43 0.22 -4.80 9.13
C ASP A 43 1.69 -5.13 9.42
N PHE A 44 2.17 -6.29 9.08
CA PHE A 44 3.28 -6.94 9.71
C PHE A 44 4.25 -7.54 8.69
N VAL A 45 5.54 -7.49 8.99
CA VAL A 45 6.59 -8.23 8.26
C VAL A 45 7.31 -9.13 9.25
N TRP A 46 7.47 -10.43 8.93
CA TRP A 46 8.02 -11.41 9.87
C TRP A 46 9.16 -12.25 9.28
N ASN A 47 9.90 -12.89 10.20
CA ASN A 47 10.92 -13.88 9.87
C ASN A 47 10.26 -15.27 9.80
N ASP A 48 9.94 -15.70 8.61
CA ASP A 48 9.39 -17.02 8.31
C ASP A 48 10.50 -18.08 8.45
N LEU A 49 10.52 -18.77 9.58
CA LEU A 49 11.61 -19.66 9.96
C LEU A 49 11.64 -20.97 9.15
N ASN A 50 10.50 -21.38 8.62
CA ASN A 50 10.35 -22.60 7.85
C ASN A 50 10.09 -22.37 6.35
N ALA A 51 10.02 -21.09 5.92
CA ALA A 51 9.77 -20.66 4.55
C ALA A 51 8.46 -21.21 3.96
N ASN A 52 7.41 -21.39 4.79
CA ASN A 52 6.12 -21.89 4.36
C ASN A 52 5.15 -20.82 3.85
N GLY A 53 5.48 -19.53 4.02
CA GLY A 53 4.65 -18.40 3.62
C GLY A 53 3.54 -18.04 4.58
N GLN A 54 3.48 -18.66 5.75
CA GLN A 54 2.49 -18.42 6.78
C GLN A 54 3.17 -17.88 8.05
N GLN A 55 2.51 -16.98 8.75
CA GLN A 55 2.97 -16.46 10.02
C GLN A 55 2.65 -17.45 11.15
N ASP A 56 3.66 -18.22 11.53
CA ASP A 56 3.53 -19.23 12.58
C ASP A 56 3.78 -18.66 13.98
N VAL A 57 3.27 -19.38 14.98
CA VAL A 57 3.49 -19.01 16.39
C VAL A 57 5.00 -19.08 16.72
N GLY A 58 5.54 -17.96 17.21
CA GLY A 58 6.95 -17.85 17.58
C GLY A 58 7.82 -17.21 16.51
N GLU A 59 7.29 -16.90 15.36
CA GLU A 59 7.98 -16.13 14.33
C GLU A 59 8.01 -14.65 14.68
N ALA A 60 9.21 -14.09 14.69
CA ALA A 60 9.43 -12.71 15.13
C ALA A 60 9.27 -11.73 13.96
N GLY A 61 8.74 -10.54 14.26
CA GLY A 61 8.69 -9.47 13.28
C GLY A 61 10.05 -8.93 12.86
N LEU A 62 10.16 -8.48 11.62
CA LEU A 62 11.36 -7.92 11.01
C LEU A 62 11.25 -6.41 10.86
N ASN A 63 12.18 -5.69 11.48
CA ASN A 63 12.36 -4.26 11.30
C ASN A 63 13.30 -3.95 10.13
N GLY A 64 13.20 -2.74 9.57
CA GLY A 64 14.12 -2.25 8.55
C GLY A 64 13.72 -2.61 7.12
N VAL A 65 12.58 -3.26 6.89
CA VAL A 65 12.05 -3.49 5.54
C VAL A 65 11.38 -2.21 5.04
N SER A 66 11.81 -1.70 3.89
CA SER A 66 11.14 -0.58 3.22
C SER A 66 9.81 -1.05 2.64
N VAL A 67 8.73 -0.32 2.91
CA VAL A 67 7.39 -0.60 2.39
C VAL A 67 6.92 0.61 1.60
N THR A 68 6.55 0.41 0.35
CA THR A 68 6.14 1.48 -0.56
C THR A 68 4.71 1.25 -1.02
N LEU A 69 3.88 2.29 -0.90
CA LEU A 69 2.48 2.28 -1.31
C LEU A 69 2.32 2.98 -2.65
N TYR A 70 1.61 2.34 -3.56
CA TYR A 70 1.22 2.87 -4.87
C TYR A 70 -0.30 2.94 -4.99
N ARG A 71 -0.76 3.88 -5.82
CA ARG A 71 -2.16 3.99 -6.27
C ARG A 71 -2.17 3.94 -7.80
N PRO A 72 -2.15 2.75 -8.40
CA PRO A 72 -1.97 2.58 -9.84
C PRO A 72 -2.99 3.36 -10.66
N GLY A 73 -2.50 4.14 -11.64
CA GLY A 73 -3.32 4.97 -12.51
C GLY A 73 -3.83 6.28 -11.90
N PHE A 74 -3.37 6.64 -10.68
CA PHE A 74 -3.80 7.87 -10.02
C PHE A 74 -2.67 8.62 -9.29
N GLY A 75 -1.57 7.98 -8.99
CA GLY A 75 -0.46 8.58 -8.26
C GLY A 75 -0.81 9.24 -6.93
N PRO A 76 0.09 10.10 -6.41
CA PRO A 76 -0.10 10.79 -5.13
C PRO A 76 -1.21 11.83 -5.12
N ASP A 77 -1.44 12.52 -6.23
CA ASP A 77 -2.46 13.57 -6.32
C ASP A 77 -3.88 13.00 -6.48
N GLY A 78 -3.99 11.73 -6.89
CA GLY A 78 -5.23 11.01 -7.08
C GLY A 78 -6.00 11.44 -8.34
N ILE A 79 -5.29 12.00 -9.32
CA ILE A 79 -5.83 12.40 -10.63
C ILE A 79 -5.27 11.44 -11.69
N SER A 80 -6.13 10.77 -12.43
CA SER A 80 -5.74 9.82 -13.46
C SER A 80 -5.30 10.52 -14.74
N GLY A 81 -4.32 9.93 -15.46
CA GLY A 81 -3.89 10.34 -16.79
C GLY A 81 -2.79 11.39 -16.82
N ASN A 82 -2.03 11.54 -15.73
CA ASN A 82 -0.90 12.46 -15.65
C ASN A 82 0.44 11.73 -15.41
N SER A 83 1.54 12.47 -15.28
CA SER A 83 2.89 11.93 -15.22
C SER A 83 3.26 11.27 -13.88
N ASP A 84 2.47 11.45 -12.83
CA ASP A 84 2.74 10.89 -11.50
C ASP A 84 1.95 9.61 -11.19
N ASP A 85 1.13 9.12 -12.13
CA ASP A 85 0.30 7.91 -11.98
C ASP A 85 1.06 6.64 -11.57
N SER A 86 2.34 6.58 -11.85
CA SER A 86 3.24 5.49 -11.45
C SER A 86 4.13 5.83 -10.24
N THR A 87 3.96 7.01 -9.66
CA THR A 87 4.76 7.48 -8.53
C THR A 87 4.21 6.91 -7.21
N ALA A 88 5.10 6.62 -6.27
CA ALA A 88 4.71 6.17 -4.95
C ALA A 88 3.88 7.23 -4.20
N VAL A 89 2.79 6.80 -3.59
CA VAL A 89 1.95 7.64 -2.72
C VAL A 89 2.66 7.92 -1.39
N ALA A 90 3.29 6.89 -0.85
CA ALA A 90 4.02 6.97 0.41
C ALA A 90 5.05 5.83 0.52
N THR A 91 6.06 6.05 1.35
CA THR A 91 7.02 5.01 1.74
C THR A 91 7.23 5.07 3.25
N THR A 92 7.34 3.92 3.89
CA THR A 92 7.66 3.75 5.30
C THR A 92 8.68 2.63 5.47
N THR A 93 9.09 2.36 6.71
CA THR A 93 10.00 1.27 7.05
C THR A 93 9.43 0.55 8.26
N THR A 94 9.48 -0.78 8.26
CA THR A 94 8.97 -1.58 9.38
C THR A 94 9.76 -1.29 10.66
N ALA A 95 9.03 -1.16 11.76
CA ALA A 95 9.55 -0.87 13.09
C ALA A 95 8.66 -1.54 14.17
N GLY A 96 9.03 -1.42 15.45
CA GLY A 96 8.17 -1.95 16.53
C GLY A 96 7.88 -3.45 16.42
N ALA A 97 8.90 -4.24 16.09
CA ALA A 97 8.79 -5.68 15.85
C ALA A 97 8.04 -6.06 14.56
N GLY A 98 8.30 -5.35 13.47
CA GLY A 98 7.82 -5.71 12.12
C GLY A 98 6.61 -4.92 11.62
N ALA A 99 6.01 -4.08 12.44
CA ALA A 99 4.82 -3.32 12.07
C ALA A 99 5.11 -2.19 11.07
N TYR A 100 4.14 -1.92 10.21
CA TYR A 100 4.10 -0.73 9.35
C TYR A 100 2.67 -0.22 9.19
N SER A 101 2.49 1.04 8.80
CA SER A 101 1.16 1.57 8.47
C SER A 101 1.23 2.79 7.55
N PHE A 102 0.18 2.94 6.74
CA PHE A 102 -0.16 4.14 5.97
C PHE A 102 -1.54 4.61 6.38
N THR A 103 -1.68 5.86 6.76
CA THR A 103 -2.95 6.45 7.23
C THR A 103 -3.33 7.65 6.39
N GLY A 104 -4.56 8.14 6.55
CA GLY A 104 -5.02 9.31 5.81
C GLY A 104 -5.30 9.06 4.34
N LEU A 105 -5.47 7.80 3.95
CA LEU A 105 -5.59 7.40 2.55
C LEU A 105 -6.98 7.74 1.99
N ARG A 106 -7.02 8.10 0.71
CA ARG A 106 -8.27 8.18 -0.06
C ARG A 106 -8.81 6.76 -0.31
N PRO A 107 -10.14 6.55 -0.36
CA PRO A 107 -10.67 5.29 -0.84
C PRO A 107 -10.24 5.03 -2.30
N GLY A 108 -10.03 3.77 -2.66
CA GLY A 108 -9.59 3.40 -4.01
C GLY A 108 -8.76 2.14 -4.06
N THR A 109 -8.12 1.90 -5.21
CA THR A 109 -7.28 0.72 -5.44
C THR A 109 -5.83 1.05 -5.16
N TYR A 110 -5.15 0.15 -4.44
CA TYR A 110 -3.75 0.29 -4.02
C TYR A 110 -2.95 -0.96 -4.33
N GLN A 111 -1.64 -0.81 -4.29
CA GLN A 111 -0.64 -1.87 -4.34
C GLN A 111 0.48 -1.53 -3.36
N VAL A 112 0.96 -2.52 -2.63
CA VAL A 112 2.11 -2.40 -1.73
C VAL A 112 3.30 -3.12 -2.33
N THR A 113 4.50 -2.57 -2.17
CA THR A 113 5.75 -3.22 -2.51
C THR A 113 6.67 -3.25 -1.29
N PHE A 114 7.06 -4.45 -0.89
CA PHE A 114 8.03 -4.69 0.17
C PHE A 114 9.43 -4.76 -0.42
N GLY A 115 10.35 -3.99 0.11
CA GLY A 115 11.73 -3.91 -0.33
C GLY A 115 12.55 -5.16 -0.01
N THR A 116 13.80 -5.18 -0.41
CA THR A 116 14.75 -6.23 -0.02
C THR A 116 15.31 -5.97 1.37
N LEU A 117 15.56 -7.04 2.13
CA LEU A 117 16.27 -6.99 3.39
C LEU A 117 17.57 -7.80 3.26
N ALA A 118 18.70 -7.20 3.63
CA ALA A 118 20.00 -7.87 3.48
C ALA A 118 20.05 -9.17 4.27
N GLY A 119 20.48 -10.25 3.64
CA GLY A 119 20.55 -11.60 4.23
C GLY A 119 19.23 -12.37 4.24
N TYR A 120 18.16 -11.81 3.68
CA TYR A 120 16.84 -12.43 3.61
C TYR A 120 16.33 -12.56 2.16
N SER A 121 15.48 -13.53 1.95
CA SER A 121 14.64 -13.69 0.75
C SER A 121 13.18 -13.63 1.17
N ARG A 122 12.30 -13.14 0.28
CA ARG A 122 10.86 -13.18 0.51
C ARG A 122 10.34 -14.61 0.37
N THR A 123 9.39 -14.96 1.21
CA THR A 123 8.72 -16.27 1.15
C THR A 123 7.66 -16.30 0.03
N LEU A 124 6.98 -17.42 -0.11
CA LEU A 124 5.89 -17.58 -1.08
C LEU A 124 4.64 -16.80 -0.63
N ALA A 125 3.97 -16.18 -1.59
CA ALA A 125 2.71 -15.50 -1.34
C ALA A 125 1.52 -16.45 -1.35
N ASP A 126 0.41 -16.05 -0.72
CA ASP A 126 -0.91 -16.69 -0.79
C ASP A 126 -0.89 -18.16 -0.36
N GLN A 127 -0.23 -18.50 0.76
CA GLN A 127 -0.08 -19.88 1.24
C GLN A 127 -1.06 -20.23 2.36
N GLY A 128 -1.91 -19.33 2.80
CA GLY A 128 -2.79 -19.54 3.95
C GLY A 128 -4.03 -18.67 3.97
N ALA A 129 -4.32 -18.15 5.15
CA ALA A 129 -5.39 -17.17 5.33
C ALA A 129 -4.81 -15.76 5.20
N ASP A 130 -5.46 -14.92 4.40
CA ASP A 130 -5.10 -13.53 4.03
C ASP A 130 -4.59 -12.66 5.21
N ALA A 131 -5.01 -12.93 6.43
CA ALA A 131 -4.59 -12.20 7.62
C ALA A 131 -3.31 -12.75 8.29
N THR A 132 -2.73 -13.82 7.78
CA THR A 132 -1.59 -14.51 8.40
C THR A 132 -0.67 -15.17 7.37
N ASP A 133 -0.79 -14.83 6.10
CA ASP A 133 0.12 -15.30 5.07
C ASP A 133 0.79 -14.12 4.36
N SER A 134 1.76 -14.40 3.50
CA SER A 134 2.49 -13.37 2.76
C SER A 134 1.74 -12.98 1.50
N ASP A 135 1.48 -11.70 1.29
CA ASP A 135 0.91 -11.14 0.04
C ASP A 135 1.98 -10.75 -0.97
N ALA A 136 3.22 -10.68 -0.52
CA ALA A 136 4.32 -10.19 -1.34
C ALA A 136 4.81 -11.26 -2.33
N ASN A 137 4.70 -11.01 -3.63
CA ASN A 137 5.33 -11.86 -4.63
C ASN A 137 6.83 -12.02 -4.34
N ALA A 138 7.32 -13.24 -4.23
CA ALA A 138 8.69 -13.54 -3.81
C ALA A 138 9.76 -12.87 -4.70
N GLY A 139 9.51 -12.76 -6.02
CA GLY A 139 10.44 -12.16 -6.98
C GLY A 139 10.42 -10.63 -6.99
N THR A 140 9.23 -10.03 -7.02
CA THR A 140 9.05 -8.56 -7.17
C THR A 140 8.89 -7.83 -5.85
N GLY A 141 8.38 -8.49 -4.83
CA GLY A 141 7.98 -7.90 -3.56
C GLY A 141 6.65 -7.15 -3.60
N SER A 142 5.98 -7.14 -4.74
CA SER A 142 4.71 -6.44 -4.90
C SER A 142 3.53 -7.35 -4.62
N THR A 143 2.51 -6.82 -3.98
CA THR A 143 1.21 -7.48 -3.80
C THR A 143 0.40 -7.45 -5.10
N SER A 144 -0.69 -8.19 -5.17
CA SER A 144 -1.79 -7.88 -6.08
C SER A 144 -2.38 -6.50 -5.76
N THR A 145 -3.14 -5.92 -6.68
CA THR A 145 -3.90 -4.70 -6.38
C THR A 145 -5.16 -5.04 -5.58
N PHE A 146 -5.46 -4.23 -4.57
CA PHE A 146 -6.64 -4.39 -3.72
C PHE A 146 -7.36 -3.05 -3.52
N ALA A 147 -8.67 -3.11 -3.25
CA ALA A 147 -9.48 -1.92 -3.01
C ALA A 147 -9.66 -1.66 -1.51
N ILE A 148 -9.66 -0.38 -1.11
CA ILE A 148 -10.04 0.02 0.24
C ILE A 148 -11.19 1.03 0.20
N ALA A 149 -12.20 0.79 1.02
CA ALA A 149 -13.36 1.67 1.16
C ALA A 149 -13.06 2.87 2.07
N ALA A 150 -13.90 3.90 1.99
CA ALA A 150 -13.83 5.05 2.88
C ALA A 150 -13.99 4.62 4.35
N GLY A 151 -13.10 5.09 5.22
CA GLY A 151 -13.06 4.79 6.64
C GLY A 151 -12.63 3.37 7.00
N ALA A 152 -12.28 2.53 6.02
CA ALA A 152 -11.81 1.17 6.28
C ALA A 152 -10.34 1.15 6.73
N THR A 153 -10.00 0.12 7.50
CA THR A 153 -8.61 -0.27 7.78
C THR A 153 -8.40 -1.67 7.22
N ASN A 154 -7.32 -1.84 6.46
CA ASN A 154 -6.88 -3.15 5.99
C ASN A 154 -5.60 -3.52 6.74
N ASN A 155 -5.66 -4.60 7.52
CA ASN A 155 -4.56 -5.19 8.28
C ASN A 155 -4.35 -6.65 7.83
N THR A 156 -4.34 -6.91 6.53
CA THR A 156 -4.11 -8.23 5.95
C THR A 156 -3.04 -8.17 4.86
N ILE A 157 -2.30 -7.08 4.77
CA ILE A 157 -1.25 -6.92 3.75
C ILE A 157 0.11 -7.16 4.40
N ASP A 158 0.59 -8.38 4.26
CA ASP A 158 1.69 -8.94 5.03
C ASP A 158 2.86 -9.37 4.16
N ALA A 159 4.06 -9.56 4.76
CA ALA A 159 5.19 -10.12 4.03
C ALA A 159 6.11 -10.96 4.93
N GLY A 160 6.26 -12.23 4.55
CA GLY A 160 7.22 -13.14 5.16
C GLY A 160 8.60 -13.08 4.47
N TYR A 161 9.64 -13.20 5.28
CA TYR A 161 11.02 -13.27 4.84
C TYR A 161 11.73 -14.40 5.58
N TYR A 162 12.57 -15.12 4.89
CA TYR A 162 13.40 -16.19 5.48
C TYR A 162 14.88 -15.95 5.19
N GLN A 163 15.75 -16.48 6.04
CA GLN A 163 17.18 -16.51 5.77
C GLN A 163 17.51 -17.77 4.95
N PRO A 164 18.06 -17.62 3.73
CA PRO A 164 18.46 -18.76 2.92
C PRO A 164 19.54 -19.58 3.63
N ALA A 165 19.30 -20.89 3.71
CA ALA A 165 20.30 -21.83 4.17
C ALA A 165 21.24 -22.22 3.01
N THR A 166 22.46 -22.56 3.34
CA THR A 166 23.45 -23.07 2.38
C THR A 166 23.90 -24.46 2.80
N ILE A 167 24.04 -25.34 1.80
CA ILE A 167 24.64 -26.66 1.96
C ILE A 167 25.73 -26.83 0.90
N GLY A 168 26.85 -27.37 1.28
CA GLY A 168 27.94 -27.65 0.36
C GLY A 168 29.06 -28.41 1.05
N ASP A 169 29.79 -29.21 0.30
CA ASP A 169 30.97 -29.90 0.78
C ASP A 169 31.96 -30.09 -0.38
N PHE A 170 33.03 -30.72 -0.09
CA PHE A 170 34.16 -30.91 -0.95
C PHE A 170 34.12 -32.29 -1.58
N VAL A 171 34.37 -32.36 -2.88
CA VAL A 171 34.54 -33.63 -3.63
C VAL A 171 36.03 -33.80 -3.93
N TRP A 172 36.59 -34.93 -3.55
CA TRP A 172 37.99 -35.24 -3.80
C TRP A 172 38.14 -36.52 -4.67
N ASN A 173 39.30 -36.63 -5.25
CA ASN A 173 39.68 -37.85 -5.98
C ASN A 173 40.45 -38.75 -5.02
N ASP A 174 40.02 -40.03 -4.90
CA ASP A 174 40.65 -41.06 -4.08
C ASP A 174 41.63 -41.87 -4.94
#